data_fd0b44dba9cb6b1392334a0970f8dc16
#
_entry.id   fd0b44dba9cb6b1392334a0970f8dc16
#
_cell.length_a   1.000
_cell.length_b   1.000
_cell.length_c   1.000
_cell.angle_alpha   90.00
_cell.angle_beta   90.00
_cell.angle_gamma   90.00
#
_symmetry.space_group_name_H-M   'P 1'
#
loop_
_entity.id
_entity.type
_entity.pdbx_description
1 polymer ?
#
loop_
_entity_poly.entity_id
_entity_poly.type
_entity_poly.pdbx_seq_one_letter_code
_entity_poly.pdbx_strand_id
1 'polypeptide(L)'
;MRYLTFLFLSLLFLSCSNEPQQDLPTRIDHLISEDNYVKALDLLNDADSSQTKADLELLKEKTHLNYGIYLEYRGPEESSMRDRMTSALQQYIAVLKINPQNEKARSEVQQIMGIYSTMPDKSPGEEILAELRELGFEY
;
A
#
# COMPACT_ATOMS: atom_id res chain seq x y z
N MET A 1 -10.10 -57.32 45.74
CA MET A 1 -9.51 -56.68 44.55
C MET A 1 -10.39 -55.53 44.12
N ARG A 2 -9.92 -54.31 44.46
CA ARG A 2 -10.70 -53.09 44.23
C ARG A 2 -9.99 -52.30 43.13
N TYR A 3 -10.56 -52.30 41.92
CA TYR A 3 -10.07 -51.50 40.79
C TYR A 3 -10.56 -50.06 40.94
N LEU A 4 -9.63 -49.17 41.28
CA LEU A 4 -9.85 -47.73 41.35
C LEU A 4 -9.61 -47.15 39.95
N THR A 5 -10.68 -46.94 39.17
CA THR A 5 -10.65 -46.27 37.88
C THR A 5 -10.51 -44.78 38.09
N PHE A 6 -9.31 -44.25 37.83
CA PHE A 6 -9.06 -42.82 37.74
C PHE A 6 -9.63 -42.27 36.43
N LEU A 7 -10.76 -41.59 36.52
CA LEU A 7 -11.35 -40.85 35.43
C LEU A 7 -10.58 -39.52 35.29
N PHE A 8 -9.64 -39.47 34.34
CA PHE A 8 -8.88 -38.22 34.05
C PHE A 8 -9.78 -37.34 33.19
N LEU A 9 -10.49 -36.40 33.83
CA LEU A 9 -11.31 -35.40 33.16
C LEU A 9 -10.38 -34.32 32.59
N SER A 10 -9.96 -34.49 31.31
CA SER A 10 -9.21 -33.51 30.59
C SER A 10 -10.12 -32.33 30.27
N LEU A 11 -10.05 -31.26 31.10
CA LEU A 11 -10.61 -29.94 30.73
C LEU A 11 -9.77 -29.37 29.59
N LEU A 12 -10.27 -29.49 28.37
CA LEU A 12 -9.82 -28.71 27.23
C LEU A 12 -10.30 -27.26 27.45
N PHE A 13 -9.42 -26.43 28.01
CA PHE A 13 -9.58 -24.98 27.94
C PHE A 13 -9.47 -24.56 26.47
N LEU A 14 -10.60 -24.46 25.79
CA LEU A 14 -10.73 -23.66 24.60
C LEU A 14 -10.52 -22.19 25.03
N SER A 15 -9.26 -21.77 25.11
CA SER A 15 -8.89 -20.37 25.18
C SER A 15 -9.22 -19.78 23.81
N CYS A 16 -10.45 -19.29 23.63
CA CYS A 16 -10.73 -18.30 22.62
C CYS A 16 -9.99 -17.03 23.09
N SER A 17 -8.74 -16.88 22.66
CA SER A 17 -8.07 -15.59 22.70
C SER A 17 -8.83 -14.68 21.74
N ASN A 18 -9.79 -13.91 22.26
CA ASN A 18 -10.23 -12.69 21.62
C ASN A 18 -9.02 -11.76 21.64
N GLU A 19 -8.11 -11.92 20.68
CA GLU A 19 -7.19 -10.83 20.37
C GLU A 19 -8.06 -9.61 20.07
N PRO A 20 -7.81 -8.46 20.73
CA PRO A 20 -8.56 -7.26 20.40
C PRO A 20 -8.40 -7.01 18.93
N GLN A 21 -9.52 -7.04 18.20
CA GLN A 21 -9.52 -6.81 16.77
C GLN A 21 -8.93 -5.43 16.54
N GLN A 22 -7.68 -5.39 16.04
CA GLN A 22 -6.97 -4.14 15.76
C GLN A 22 -7.83 -3.29 14.82
N ASP A 23 -7.89 -1.99 15.08
CA ASP A 23 -8.59 -1.05 14.22
C ASP A 23 -7.95 -1.00 12.80
N LEU A 24 -8.72 -0.54 11.84
CA LEU A 24 -8.27 -0.52 10.45
C LEU A 24 -6.95 0.27 10.27
N PRO A 25 -6.78 1.48 10.83
CA PRO A 25 -5.50 2.21 10.73
C PRO A 25 -4.30 1.40 11.23
N THR A 26 -4.40 0.78 12.39
CA THR A 26 -3.32 -0.05 12.97
C THR A 26 -2.97 -1.23 12.08
N ARG A 27 -3.98 -1.90 11.49
CA ARG A 27 -3.75 -3.02 10.57
C ARG A 27 -3.06 -2.55 9.28
N ILE A 28 -3.46 -1.39 8.75
CA ILE A 28 -2.83 -0.80 7.57
C ILE A 28 -1.37 -0.44 7.87
N ASP A 29 -1.10 0.18 9.02
CA ASP A 29 0.26 0.55 9.42
C ASP A 29 1.16 -0.67 9.58
N HIS A 30 0.64 -1.76 10.13
CA HIS A 30 1.36 -3.02 10.20
C HIS A 30 1.71 -3.55 8.81
N LEU A 31 0.74 -3.62 7.89
CA LEU A 31 0.97 -4.09 6.52
C LEU A 31 1.99 -3.21 5.77
N ILE A 32 1.94 -1.89 5.93
CA ILE A 32 2.94 -0.97 5.37
C ILE A 32 4.33 -1.27 5.94
N SER A 33 4.45 -1.50 7.25
CA SER A 33 5.73 -1.80 7.89
C SER A 33 6.38 -3.11 7.42
N GLU A 34 5.57 -4.03 6.91
CA GLU A 34 6.00 -5.31 6.34
C GLU A 34 6.15 -5.27 4.80
N ASP A 35 6.08 -4.10 4.18
CA ASP A 35 6.06 -3.91 2.72
C ASP A 35 4.89 -4.65 2.00
N ASN A 36 3.82 -4.98 2.71
CA ASN A 36 2.63 -5.68 2.21
C ASN A 36 1.58 -4.72 1.61
N TYR A 37 2.01 -3.82 0.72
CA TYR A 37 1.19 -2.73 0.18
C TYR A 37 -0.05 -3.20 -0.57
N VAL A 38 0.06 -4.24 -1.38
CA VAL A 38 -1.08 -4.78 -2.14
C VAL A 38 -2.18 -5.22 -1.18
N LYS A 39 -1.81 -5.98 -0.15
CA LYS A 39 -2.76 -6.43 0.87
C LYS A 39 -3.36 -5.28 1.68
N ALA A 40 -2.58 -4.21 1.93
CA ALA A 40 -3.10 -3.02 2.58
C ALA A 40 -4.15 -2.31 1.70
N LEU A 41 -3.91 -2.18 0.40
CA LEU A 41 -4.85 -1.59 -0.55
C LEU A 41 -6.12 -2.45 -0.71
N ASP A 42 -6.00 -3.77 -0.78
CA ASP A 42 -7.14 -4.69 -0.83
C ASP A 42 -8.01 -4.51 0.42
N LEU A 43 -7.38 -4.48 1.60
CA LEU A 43 -8.09 -4.25 2.86
C LEU A 43 -8.82 -2.89 2.90
N LEU A 44 -8.23 -1.84 2.32
CA LEU A 44 -8.85 -0.52 2.22
C LEU A 44 -10.01 -0.48 1.20
N ASN A 45 -9.95 -1.29 0.16
CA ASN A 45 -11.02 -1.39 -0.83
C ASN A 45 -12.21 -2.20 -0.30
N ASP A 46 -11.94 -3.21 0.54
CA ASP A 46 -12.96 -4.05 1.18
C ASP A 46 -13.52 -3.42 2.47
N ALA A 47 -12.97 -2.28 2.92
CA ALA A 47 -13.43 -1.63 4.13
C ALA A 47 -14.87 -1.18 3.99
N ASP A 48 -15.69 -1.59 4.97
CA ASP A 48 -17.10 -1.29 5.01
C ASP A 48 -17.39 0.16 5.46
N SER A 49 -18.69 0.49 5.53
CA SER A 49 -19.19 1.81 5.94
C SER A 49 -18.91 2.21 7.41
N SER A 50 -18.15 1.43 8.15
CA SER A 50 -17.75 1.76 9.53
C SER A 50 -16.74 2.91 9.60
N GLN A 51 -16.04 3.17 8.49
CA GLN A 51 -15.07 4.26 8.35
C GLN A 51 -15.67 5.43 7.58
N THR A 52 -15.28 6.66 7.91
CA THR A 52 -15.68 7.79 7.06
C THR A 52 -14.91 7.75 5.72
N LYS A 53 -15.51 8.31 4.67
CA LYS A 53 -14.84 8.43 3.37
C LYS A 53 -13.50 9.17 3.49
N ALA A 54 -13.46 10.23 4.30
CA ALA A 54 -12.25 11.02 4.52
C ALA A 54 -11.13 10.21 5.19
N ASP A 55 -11.46 9.37 6.18
CA ASP A 55 -10.48 8.51 6.84
C ASP A 55 -9.92 7.46 5.88
N LEU A 56 -10.78 6.86 5.04
CA LEU A 56 -10.34 5.91 4.03
C LEU A 56 -9.44 6.56 2.97
N GLU A 57 -9.78 7.76 2.50
CA GLU A 57 -8.94 8.52 1.56
C GLU A 57 -7.57 8.82 2.16
N LEU A 58 -7.49 9.23 3.42
CA LEU A 58 -6.23 9.48 4.11
C LEU A 58 -5.37 8.22 4.22
N LEU A 59 -5.96 7.08 4.56
CA LEU A 59 -5.26 5.80 4.63
C LEU A 59 -4.80 5.33 3.23
N LYS A 60 -5.61 5.52 2.20
CA LYS A 60 -5.25 5.22 0.81
C LYS A 60 -4.10 6.11 0.33
N GLU A 61 -4.17 7.43 0.57
CA GLU A 61 -3.10 8.36 0.26
C GLU A 61 -1.77 7.91 0.89
N LYS A 62 -1.78 7.63 2.20
CA LYS A 62 -0.62 7.13 2.94
C LYS A 62 -0.07 5.83 2.35
N THR A 63 -0.95 4.88 2.04
CA THR A 63 -0.55 3.56 1.53
C THR A 63 0.06 3.67 0.14
N HIS A 64 -0.58 4.39 -0.78
CA HIS A 64 -0.06 4.63 -2.12
C HIS A 64 1.29 5.37 -2.09
N LEU A 65 1.42 6.40 -1.24
CA LEU A 65 2.67 7.14 -1.12
C LEU A 65 3.83 6.24 -0.67
N ASN A 66 3.63 5.45 0.38
CA ASN A 66 4.67 4.53 0.87
C ASN A 66 4.98 3.43 -0.15
N TYR A 67 3.97 2.94 -0.87
CA TYR A 67 4.16 1.94 -1.93
C TYR A 67 4.98 2.52 -3.10
N GLY A 68 4.69 3.74 -3.53
CA GLY A 68 5.49 4.43 -4.55
C GLY A 68 6.96 4.57 -4.14
N ILE A 69 7.22 5.04 -2.91
CA ILE A 69 8.57 5.15 -2.35
C ILE A 69 9.26 3.78 -2.29
N TYR A 70 8.56 2.74 -1.85
CA TYR A 70 9.12 1.39 -1.85
C TYR A 70 9.53 0.94 -3.25
N LEU A 71 8.65 1.06 -4.23
CA LEU A 71 8.90 0.67 -5.63
C LEU A 71 10.08 1.42 -6.23
N GLU A 72 10.17 2.72 -5.98
CA GLU A 72 11.23 3.57 -6.52
C GLU A 72 12.61 3.20 -5.95
N TYR A 73 12.73 3.12 -4.62
CA TYR A 73 14.02 3.04 -3.96
C TYR A 73 14.46 1.62 -3.58
N ARG A 74 13.54 0.70 -3.38
CA ARG A 74 13.82 -0.68 -2.99
C ARG A 74 13.29 -1.68 -4.03
N GLY A 75 11.98 -1.71 -4.21
CA GLY A 75 11.26 -2.56 -5.16
C GLY A 75 11.58 -4.05 -5.05
N PRO A 76 10.91 -4.90 -5.84
CA PRO A 76 11.31 -6.29 -5.97
C PRO A 76 12.67 -6.40 -6.68
N GLU A 77 13.58 -7.24 -6.16
CA GLU A 77 14.94 -7.42 -6.69
C GLU A 77 14.95 -7.87 -8.17
N GLU A 78 13.92 -8.62 -8.58
CA GLU A 78 13.79 -9.16 -9.94
C GLU A 78 13.26 -8.13 -10.95
N SER A 79 12.75 -6.99 -10.49
CA SER A 79 12.18 -5.95 -11.34
C SER A 79 13.26 -5.04 -11.91
N SER A 80 13.13 -4.70 -13.20
CA SER A 80 14.00 -3.69 -13.78
C SER A 80 13.77 -2.32 -13.13
N MET A 81 14.79 -1.46 -13.12
CA MET A 81 14.66 -0.08 -12.63
C MET A 81 13.52 0.66 -13.35
N ARG A 82 13.38 0.44 -14.66
CA ARG A 82 12.32 1.04 -15.46
C ARG A 82 10.93 0.61 -14.98
N ASP A 83 10.73 -0.68 -14.78
CA ASP A 83 9.43 -1.20 -14.35
C ASP A 83 9.07 -0.68 -12.96
N ARG A 84 10.05 -0.61 -12.07
CA ARG A 84 9.87 -0.04 -10.72
C ARG A 84 9.48 1.43 -10.79
N MET A 85 10.18 2.25 -11.58
CA MET A 85 9.86 3.67 -11.74
C MET A 85 8.48 3.89 -12.36
N THR A 86 8.12 3.10 -13.39
CA THR A 86 6.80 3.15 -14.01
C THR A 86 5.71 2.79 -12.98
N SER A 87 5.91 1.73 -12.21
CA SER A 87 4.96 1.34 -11.16
C SER A 87 4.89 2.35 -10.01
N ALA A 88 6.02 2.99 -9.66
CA ALA A 88 6.03 4.06 -8.67
C ALA A 88 5.22 5.28 -9.13
N LEU A 89 5.36 5.69 -10.42
CA LEU A 89 4.53 6.76 -11.00
C LEU A 89 3.04 6.46 -10.87
N GLN A 90 2.60 5.21 -11.11
CA GLN A 90 1.19 4.82 -10.93
C GLN A 90 0.72 5.05 -9.48
N GLN A 91 1.57 4.74 -8.50
CA GLN A 91 1.22 4.96 -7.10
C GLN A 91 1.17 6.47 -6.75
N TYR A 92 2.12 7.26 -7.23
CA TYR A 92 2.10 8.71 -7.00
C TYR A 92 0.92 9.40 -7.70
N ILE A 93 0.53 8.95 -8.88
CA ILE A 93 -0.70 9.38 -9.56
C ILE A 93 -1.92 9.08 -8.69
N ALA A 94 -2.00 7.88 -8.10
CA ALA A 94 -3.09 7.53 -7.18
C ALA A 94 -3.13 8.46 -5.95
N VAL A 95 -1.98 8.80 -5.37
CA VAL A 95 -1.87 9.82 -4.31
C VAL A 95 -2.42 11.15 -4.77
N LEU A 96 -2.01 11.62 -5.94
CA LEU A 96 -2.38 12.95 -6.47
C LEU A 96 -3.83 13.03 -6.91
N LYS A 97 -4.47 11.93 -7.25
CA LYS A 97 -5.93 11.85 -7.48
C LYS A 97 -6.72 12.04 -6.19
N ILE A 98 -6.17 11.61 -5.04
CA ILE A 98 -6.76 11.82 -3.72
C ILE A 98 -6.43 13.22 -3.19
N ASN A 99 -5.16 13.58 -3.22
CA ASN A 99 -4.63 14.86 -2.72
C ASN A 99 -3.70 15.50 -3.76
N PRO A 100 -4.24 16.36 -4.65
CA PRO A 100 -3.44 17.03 -5.69
C PRO A 100 -2.32 17.91 -5.16
N GLN A 101 -2.36 18.30 -3.88
CA GLN A 101 -1.36 19.14 -3.22
C GLN A 101 -0.31 18.35 -2.43
N ASN A 102 -0.29 17.01 -2.54
CA ASN A 102 0.74 16.22 -1.89
C ASN A 102 2.13 16.53 -2.47
N GLU A 103 2.89 17.35 -1.74
CA GLU A 103 4.20 17.85 -2.19
C GLU A 103 5.20 16.70 -2.41
N LYS A 104 5.16 15.67 -1.57
CA LYS A 104 6.08 14.55 -1.72
C LYS A 104 5.81 13.78 -3.00
N ALA A 105 4.56 13.42 -3.28
CA ALA A 105 4.20 12.74 -4.52
C ALA A 105 4.54 13.58 -5.76
N ARG A 106 4.28 14.88 -5.72
CA ARG A 106 4.65 15.79 -6.83
C ARG A 106 6.16 15.82 -7.07
N SER A 107 6.95 15.89 -6.01
CA SER A 107 8.41 15.88 -6.09
C SER A 107 8.95 14.57 -6.70
N GLU A 108 8.42 13.43 -6.27
CA GLU A 108 8.87 12.14 -6.81
C GLU A 108 8.48 11.95 -8.28
N VAL A 109 7.27 12.39 -8.66
CA VAL A 109 6.89 12.41 -10.10
C VAL A 109 7.90 13.22 -10.91
N GLN A 110 8.25 14.43 -10.46
CA GLN A 110 9.22 15.28 -11.15
C GLN A 110 10.61 14.64 -11.23
N GLN A 111 11.06 13.98 -10.15
CA GLN A 111 12.33 13.26 -10.12
C GLN A 111 12.35 12.12 -11.15
N ILE A 112 11.35 11.25 -11.14
CA ILE A 112 11.27 10.11 -12.08
C ILE A 112 11.18 10.62 -13.52
N MET A 113 10.35 11.61 -13.79
CA MET A 113 10.22 12.18 -15.13
C MET A 113 11.51 12.89 -15.59
N GLY A 114 12.23 13.50 -14.65
CA GLY A 114 13.58 14.02 -14.91
C GLY A 114 14.54 12.92 -15.36
N ILE A 115 14.49 11.74 -14.74
CA ILE A 115 15.29 10.58 -15.17
C ILE A 115 14.88 10.14 -16.57
N TYR A 116 13.58 10.00 -16.86
CA TYR A 116 13.10 9.64 -18.19
C TYR A 116 13.55 10.62 -19.27
N SER A 117 13.58 11.91 -18.98
CA SER A 117 14.03 12.94 -19.94
C SER A 117 15.51 12.80 -20.37
N THR A 118 16.33 12.13 -19.55
CA THR A 118 17.74 11.85 -19.89
C THR A 118 17.93 10.57 -20.70
N MET A 119 16.90 9.78 -20.89
CA MET A 119 16.94 8.49 -21.55
C MET A 119 16.28 8.61 -22.96
N PRO A 120 17.06 8.75 -24.06
CA PRO A 120 16.49 8.74 -25.41
C PRO A 120 15.66 7.46 -25.63
N ASP A 121 14.52 7.60 -26.26
CA ASP A 121 13.62 6.49 -26.61
C ASP A 121 13.01 5.76 -25.41
N LYS A 122 13.05 6.34 -24.19
CA LYS A 122 12.40 5.80 -23.00
C LYS A 122 11.26 6.71 -22.56
N SER A 123 10.14 6.09 -22.25
CA SER A 123 8.94 6.75 -21.76
C SER A 123 8.27 5.84 -20.71
N PRO A 124 7.57 6.38 -19.71
CA PRO A 124 6.74 5.57 -18.82
C PRO A 124 5.49 5.00 -19.51
N GLY A 125 5.19 5.44 -20.73
CA GLY A 125 4.01 5.06 -21.50
C GLY A 125 2.98 6.18 -21.61
N GLU A 126 2.23 6.19 -22.73
CA GLU A 126 1.26 7.27 -23.01
C GLU A 126 0.13 7.36 -21.99
N GLU A 127 -0.28 6.25 -21.39
CA GLU A 127 -1.31 6.24 -20.35
C GLU A 127 -0.87 7.06 -19.13
N ILE A 128 0.34 6.80 -18.63
CA ILE A 128 0.91 7.55 -17.50
C ILE A 128 1.09 9.03 -17.85
N LEU A 129 1.59 9.32 -19.05
CA LEU A 129 1.77 10.70 -19.51
C LEU A 129 0.43 11.44 -19.58
N ALA A 130 -0.64 10.78 -20.05
CA ALA A 130 -1.98 11.36 -20.10
C ALA A 130 -2.50 11.70 -18.69
N GLU A 131 -2.39 10.76 -17.75
CA GLU A 131 -2.79 10.98 -16.36
C GLU A 131 -1.99 12.09 -15.67
N LEU A 132 -0.68 12.18 -15.94
CA LEU A 132 0.16 13.25 -15.42
C LEU A 132 -0.26 14.63 -15.98
N ARG A 133 -0.61 14.71 -17.28
CA ARG A 133 -1.12 15.96 -17.87
C ARG A 133 -2.44 16.38 -17.23
N GLU A 134 -3.36 15.45 -16.94
CA GLU A 134 -4.60 15.73 -16.23
C GLU A 134 -4.35 16.27 -14.81
N LEU A 135 -3.26 15.86 -14.16
CA LEU A 135 -2.83 16.35 -12.86
C LEU A 135 -2.01 17.65 -12.92
N GLY A 136 -1.87 18.25 -14.12
CA GLY A 136 -1.22 19.53 -14.33
C GLY A 136 0.31 19.47 -14.46
N PHE A 137 0.86 18.31 -14.83
CA PHE A 137 2.26 18.22 -15.22
C PHE A 137 2.41 18.45 -16.74
N GLU A 138 3.46 19.15 -17.12
CA GLU A 138 3.79 19.44 -18.51
C GLU A 138 4.90 18.49 -19.00
N TYR A 139 4.50 17.38 -19.64
CA TYR A 139 5.42 16.39 -20.23
C TYR A 139 4.98 15.96 -21.63
#